data_179c88d9a1a885eb8854b423ebbdf214
#
_entry.id   179c88d9a1a885eb8854b423ebbdf214
#
_cell.length_a   1.000
_cell.length_b   1.000
_cell.length_c   1.000
_cell.angle_alpha   90.00
_cell.angle_beta   90.00
_cell.angle_gamma   90.00
#
_symmetry.space_group_name_H-M   'P 1'
#
loop_
_entity.id
_entity.type
_entity.pdbx_description
1 polymer ?
#
loop_
_entity_poly.entity_id
_entity_poly.type
_entity_poly.pdbx_seq_one_letter_code
_entity_poly.pdbx_strand_id
1 'polypeptide(L)'
;MSTVLVTGANGFIGRHCLPLLVAKGYDVHAIARRKPATSLRGVNWHEVDLLLPGAPSELIHRVRPDFLLHLGWYAVPGKFWEARENVEWVRASLELFSAFSANSGKRAVAAGSCAEYEINSGECVEGKTPLLPATLYGTCKHALGSILTSFSQHTGFSSAWGRIFFLYGPHEEPSRLVAYVVQSLLRAEPALCSDGNQVLDFMHVEDAASAFVALLESTVEGPVNIASGRAVAVRDLLQEIGAQLGRPELIRLGARGPGSGASHIWANTEKLKKEVDWKPRYDLASGMEQTVRWWRSSVLKVSYNPVQCSEK
;
A
#
# COMPACT_ATOMS: atom_id res chain seq x y z
N MET A 1 -26.33 5.14 7.43
CA MET A 1 -25.19 4.81 6.55
C MET A 1 -23.94 5.25 7.30
N SER A 2 -22.97 4.38 7.47
CA SER A 2 -21.74 4.76 8.18
C SER A 2 -20.80 5.51 7.25
N THR A 3 -20.19 6.58 7.76
CA THR A 3 -19.27 7.43 6.98
C THR A 3 -17.84 6.96 7.16
N VAL A 4 -17.10 6.76 6.06
CA VAL A 4 -15.69 6.40 6.08
C VAL A 4 -14.83 7.47 5.38
N LEU A 5 -13.80 7.93 6.06
CA LEU A 5 -12.79 8.81 5.50
C LEU A 5 -11.57 8.02 5.06
N VAL A 6 -11.17 8.15 3.78
CA VAL A 6 -10.02 7.45 3.21
C VAL A 6 -8.94 8.44 2.82
N THR A 7 -7.80 8.43 3.49
CA THR A 7 -6.63 9.21 3.07
C THR A 7 -5.75 8.38 2.13
N GLY A 8 -4.97 9.03 1.27
CA GLY A 8 -4.21 8.30 0.24
C GLY A 8 -5.12 7.60 -0.78
N ALA A 9 -6.37 8.05 -0.90
CA ALA A 9 -7.42 7.42 -1.69
C ALA A 9 -7.09 7.28 -3.19
N ASN A 10 -6.31 8.20 -3.77
CA ASN A 10 -5.82 8.11 -5.15
C ASN A 10 -4.47 7.38 -5.28
N GLY A 11 -3.93 6.87 -4.16
CA GLY A 11 -2.69 6.10 -4.12
C GLY A 11 -2.86 4.66 -4.62
N PHE A 12 -1.75 3.90 -4.59
CA PHE A 12 -1.69 2.54 -5.12
C PHE A 12 -2.71 1.60 -4.43
N ILE A 13 -2.84 1.63 -3.10
CA ILE A 13 -3.79 0.80 -2.35
C ILE A 13 -5.17 1.46 -2.29
N GLY A 14 -5.23 2.76 -1.98
CA GLY A 14 -6.47 3.46 -1.71
C GLY A 14 -7.48 3.38 -2.84
N ARG A 15 -7.04 3.50 -4.09
CA ARG A 15 -7.91 3.40 -5.27
C ARG A 15 -8.64 2.07 -5.39
N HIS A 16 -8.03 0.98 -4.88
CA HIS A 16 -8.66 -0.35 -4.86
C HIS A 16 -9.57 -0.55 -3.64
N CYS A 17 -9.38 0.22 -2.56
CA CYS A 17 -10.30 0.22 -1.41
C CYS A 17 -11.64 0.90 -1.73
N LEU A 18 -11.62 1.99 -2.51
CA LEU A 18 -12.83 2.80 -2.75
C LEU A 18 -14.01 1.99 -3.31
N PRO A 19 -13.86 1.20 -4.39
CA PRO A 19 -14.99 0.42 -4.93
C PRO A 19 -15.50 -0.62 -3.94
N LEU A 20 -14.65 -1.19 -3.10
CA LEU A 20 -15.04 -2.15 -2.07
C LEU A 20 -15.90 -1.48 -0.99
N LEU A 21 -15.50 -0.31 -0.52
CA LEU A 21 -16.24 0.46 0.48
C LEU A 21 -17.59 0.93 -0.06
N VAL A 22 -17.65 1.41 -1.30
CA VAL A 22 -18.91 1.79 -1.97
C VAL A 22 -19.84 0.58 -2.09
N ALA A 23 -19.33 -0.58 -2.52
CA ALA A 23 -20.11 -1.81 -2.65
C ALA A 23 -20.66 -2.31 -1.31
N LYS A 24 -19.99 -2.01 -0.19
CA LYS A 24 -20.43 -2.32 1.17
C LYS A 24 -21.42 -1.29 1.76
N GLY A 25 -21.75 -0.25 1.00
CA GLY A 25 -22.77 0.73 1.38
C GLY A 25 -22.27 1.81 2.35
N TYR A 26 -20.96 2.07 2.41
CA TYR A 26 -20.43 3.23 3.13
C TYR A 26 -20.72 4.55 2.39
N ASP A 27 -20.91 5.63 3.15
CA ASP A 27 -20.75 6.99 2.65
C ASP A 27 -19.24 7.30 2.61
N VAL A 28 -18.67 7.21 1.39
CA VAL A 28 -17.22 7.23 1.20
C VAL A 28 -16.72 8.64 0.93
N HIS A 29 -15.87 9.14 1.83
CA HIS A 29 -15.16 10.41 1.70
C HIS A 29 -13.69 10.14 1.41
N ALA A 30 -13.23 10.54 0.22
CA ALA A 30 -11.87 10.28 -0.27
C ALA A 30 -11.05 11.57 -0.34
N ILE A 31 -9.79 11.49 0.06
CA ILE A 31 -8.89 12.64 0.08
C ILE A 31 -7.77 12.47 -0.92
N ALA A 32 -7.53 13.51 -1.67
CA ALA A 32 -6.38 13.66 -2.53
C ALA A 32 -5.91 15.12 -2.57
N ARG A 33 -4.61 15.37 -2.82
CA ARG A 33 -4.10 16.73 -3.06
C ARG A 33 -4.68 17.37 -4.34
N ARG A 34 -5.07 16.53 -5.29
CA ARG A 34 -5.82 16.92 -6.49
C ARG A 34 -6.85 15.84 -6.79
N LYS A 35 -8.07 16.26 -7.03
CA LYS A 35 -9.15 15.36 -7.41
C LYS A 35 -8.79 14.63 -8.71
N PRO A 36 -8.96 13.29 -8.80
CA PRO A 36 -8.71 12.55 -10.04
C PRO A 36 -9.68 12.99 -11.14
N ALA A 37 -9.19 13.02 -12.39
CA ALA A 37 -10.00 13.39 -13.55
C ALA A 37 -11.21 12.48 -13.75
N THR A 38 -11.05 11.18 -13.42
CA THR A 38 -12.13 10.19 -13.41
C THR A 38 -12.45 9.83 -11.96
N SER A 39 -13.61 10.23 -11.48
CA SER A 39 -14.07 9.91 -10.13
C SER A 39 -15.01 8.71 -10.14
N LEU A 40 -14.83 7.80 -9.18
CA LEU A 40 -15.75 6.70 -8.94
C LEU A 40 -17.10 7.26 -8.44
N ARG A 41 -18.21 6.78 -9.03
CA ARG A 41 -19.55 7.12 -8.56
C ARG A 41 -19.74 6.62 -7.11
N GLY A 42 -20.37 7.44 -6.27
CA GLY A 42 -20.59 7.11 -4.85
C GLY A 42 -19.41 7.46 -3.95
N VAL A 43 -18.43 8.25 -4.44
CA VAL A 43 -17.30 8.74 -3.65
C VAL A 43 -17.31 10.27 -3.59
N ASN A 44 -17.31 10.81 -2.38
CA ASN A 44 -17.22 12.24 -2.09
C ASN A 44 -15.75 12.65 -2.00
N TRP A 45 -15.24 13.34 -3.01
CA TRP A 45 -13.83 13.75 -3.06
C TRP A 45 -13.61 15.09 -2.38
N HIS A 46 -12.56 15.13 -1.52
CA HIS A 46 -12.05 16.34 -0.89
C HIS A 46 -10.63 16.61 -1.39
N GLU A 47 -10.43 17.79 -1.95
CA GLU A 47 -9.09 18.27 -2.34
C GLU A 47 -8.45 18.94 -1.12
N VAL A 48 -7.53 18.23 -0.47
CA VAL A 48 -6.88 18.64 0.77
C VAL A 48 -5.43 18.15 0.79
N ASP A 49 -4.51 19.04 1.13
CA ASP A 49 -3.15 18.67 1.52
C ASP A 49 -3.08 18.51 3.05
N LEU A 50 -3.00 17.27 3.50
CA LEU A 50 -2.96 16.95 4.93
C LEU A 50 -1.68 17.43 5.64
N LEU A 51 -0.63 17.80 4.88
CA LEU A 51 0.60 18.32 5.48
C LEU A 51 0.48 19.80 5.88
N LEU A 52 -0.55 20.51 5.41
CA LEU A 52 -0.82 21.86 5.88
C LEU A 52 -1.34 21.83 7.32
N PRO A 53 -0.79 22.66 8.23
CA PRO A 53 -1.26 22.76 9.62
C PRO A 53 -2.75 23.10 9.70
N GLY A 54 -3.50 22.39 10.54
CA GLY A 54 -4.94 22.56 10.72
C GLY A 54 -5.80 21.80 9.71
N ALA A 55 -5.28 21.48 8.51
CA ALA A 55 -6.05 20.81 7.46
C ALA A 55 -6.62 19.43 7.89
N PRO A 56 -5.89 18.56 8.61
CA PRO A 56 -6.45 17.32 9.14
C PRO A 56 -7.65 17.57 10.08
N SER A 57 -7.52 18.54 10.98
CA SER A 57 -8.57 18.86 11.96
C SER A 57 -9.81 19.44 11.32
N GLU A 58 -9.65 20.40 10.40
CA GLU A 58 -10.77 21.00 9.65
C GLU A 58 -11.53 19.96 8.83
N LEU A 59 -10.80 19.04 8.22
CA LEU A 59 -11.37 17.96 7.43
C LEU A 59 -12.24 17.04 8.29
N ILE A 60 -11.72 16.58 9.43
CA ILE A 60 -12.46 15.71 10.36
C ILE A 60 -13.70 16.43 10.89
N HIS A 61 -13.59 17.70 11.26
CA HIS A 61 -14.72 18.51 11.71
C HIS A 61 -15.83 18.62 10.66
N ARG A 62 -15.47 18.75 9.39
CA ARG A 62 -16.40 18.88 8.26
C ARG A 62 -17.06 17.55 7.93
N VAL A 63 -16.31 16.44 7.91
CA VAL A 63 -16.81 15.13 7.47
C VAL A 63 -17.44 14.35 8.63
N ARG A 64 -16.90 14.45 9.84
CA ARG A 64 -17.31 13.67 11.04
C ARG A 64 -17.41 12.18 10.76
N PRO A 65 -16.35 11.53 10.29
CA PRO A 65 -16.41 10.13 9.86
C PRO A 65 -16.54 9.18 11.07
N ASP A 66 -17.36 8.13 10.92
CA ASP A 66 -17.40 7.00 11.86
C ASP A 66 -16.12 6.16 11.79
N PHE A 67 -15.57 6.02 10.57
CA PHE A 67 -14.43 5.18 10.26
C PHE A 67 -13.34 5.98 9.54
N LEU A 68 -12.08 5.71 9.90
CA LEU A 68 -10.91 6.30 9.25
C LEU A 68 -10.03 5.18 8.67
N LEU A 69 -9.82 5.19 7.34
CA LEU A 69 -8.84 4.36 6.66
C LEU A 69 -7.67 5.26 6.21
N HIS A 70 -6.58 5.25 7.00
CA HIS A 70 -5.44 6.13 6.79
C HIS A 70 -4.32 5.44 6.02
N LEU A 71 -4.30 5.64 4.67
CA LEU A 71 -3.30 5.09 3.74
C LEU A 71 -2.36 6.16 3.17
N GLY A 72 -2.57 7.43 3.54
CA GLY A 72 -1.76 8.55 3.05
C GLY A 72 -0.35 8.52 3.63
N TRP A 73 0.67 8.60 2.76
CA TRP A 73 2.08 8.73 3.13
C TRP A 73 2.92 9.20 1.94
N TYR A 74 4.15 9.69 2.20
CA TYR A 74 5.14 9.94 1.15
C TYR A 74 5.80 8.62 0.76
N ALA A 75 5.56 8.13 -0.45
CA ALA A 75 6.02 6.83 -0.93
C ALA A 75 6.69 6.87 -2.31
N VAL A 76 7.39 7.98 -2.63
CA VAL A 76 8.11 8.12 -3.90
C VAL A 76 9.27 7.13 -3.93
N PRO A 77 9.31 6.17 -4.91
CA PRO A 77 10.33 5.14 -4.96
C PRO A 77 11.75 5.70 -4.94
N GLY A 78 12.64 5.05 -4.20
CA GLY A 78 14.05 5.46 -4.05
C GLY A 78 14.29 6.69 -3.18
N LYS A 79 13.24 7.46 -2.83
CA LYS A 79 13.39 8.71 -2.06
C LYS A 79 12.80 8.65 -0.66
N PHE A 80 11.78 7.83 -0.43
CA PHE A 80 10.98 7.87 0.81
C PHE A 80 11.72 7.35 2.05
N TRP A 81 12.77 6.54 1.90
CA TRP A 81 13.44 5.89 3.03
C TRP A 81 13.96 6.86 4.08
N GLU A 82 14.66 7.94 3.61
CA GLU A 82 15.28 8.95 4.47
C GLU A 82 14.69 10.35 4.28
N ALA A 83 13.52 10.43 3.63
CA ALA A 83 12.87 11.69 3.33
C ALA A 83 12.34 12.38 4.60
N ARG A 84 12.61 13.69 4.75
CA ARG A 84 12.09 14.52 5.86
C ARG A 84 10.57 14.53 5.95
N GLU A 85 9.90 14.32 4.83
CA GLU A 85 8.45 14.21 4.72
C GLU A 85 7.87 13.11 5.61
N ASN A 86 8.67 12.11 6.00
CA ASN A 86 8.24 11.10 6.96
C ASN A 86 7.85 11.74 8.31
N VAL A 87 8.62 12.72 8.79
CA VAL A 87 8.34 13.43 10.05
C VAL A 87 7.09 14.31 9.91
N GLU A 88 6.94 14.97 8.77
CA GLU A 88 5.74 15.78 8.49
C GLU A 88 4.47 14.92 8.45
N TRP A 89 4.56 13.72 7.90
CA TRP A 89 3.45 12.77 7.91
C TRP A 89 3.11 12.26 9.32
N VAL A 90 4.11 12.04 10.20
CA VAL A 90 3.83 11.72 11.61
C VAL A 90 3.03 12.85 12.25
N ARG A 91 3.47 14.11 12.13
CA ARG A 91 2.76 15.28 12.64
C ARG A 91 1.31 15.35 12.15
N ALA A 92 1.11 15.28 10.83
CA ALA A 92 -0.21 15.35 10.21
C ALA A 92 -1.13 14.19 10.63
N SER A 93 -0.56 12.99 10.77
CA SER A 93 -1.31 11.81 11.22
C SER A 93 -1.74 11.91 12.68
N LEU A 94 -0.89 12.43 13.55
CA LEU A 94 -1.23 12.67 14.97
C LEU A 94 -2.35 13.71 15.09
N GLU A 95 -2.30 14.78 14.31
CA GLU A 95 -3.38 15.78 14.26
C GLU A 95 -4.69 15.13 13.76
N LEU A 96 -4.62 14.30 12.72
CA LEU A 96 -5.77 13.57 12.17
C LEU A 96 -6.42 12.65 13.21
N PHE A 97 -5.62 11.85 13.94
CA PHE A 97 -6.12 10.93 14.97
C PHE A 97 -6.70 11.67 16.18
N SER A 98 -6.06 12.77 16.58
CA SER A 98 -6.56 13.61 17.67
C SER A 98 -7.93 14.21 17.32
N ALA A 99 -8.07 14.79 16.13
CA ALA A 99 -9.33 15.33 15.66
C ALA A 99 -10.40 14.23 15.49
N PHE A 100 -10.02 13.04 14.99
CA PHE A 100 -10.92 11.90 14.83
C PHE A 100 -11.50 11.45 16.17
N SER A 101 -10.67 11.31 17.19
CA SER A 101 -11.10 11.00 18.56
C SER A 101 -12.04 12.07 19.14
N ALA A 102 -11.66 13.35 19.00
CA ALA A 102 -12.46 14.47 19.52
C ALA A 102 -13.84 14.63 18.85
N ASN A 103 -14.02 14.07 17.64
CA ASN A 103 -15.28 14.09 16.92
C ASN A 103 -16.03 12.75 16.95
N SER A 104 -15.81 11.94 17.99
CA SER A 104 -16.51 10.67 18.25
C SER A 104 -16.33 9.62 17.14
N GLY A 105 -15.16 9.61 16.49
CA GLY A 105 -14.78 8.55 15.56
C GLY A 105 -14.77 7.18 16.25
N LYS A 106 -15.24 6.14 15.57
CA LYS A 106 -15.45 4.80 16.15
C LYS A 106 -14.23 3.89 15.97
N ARG A 107 -13.68 3.88 14.76
CA ARG A 107 -12.57 2.99 14.43
C ARG A 107 -11.64 3.60 13.39
N ALA A 108 -10.33 3.52 13.65
CA ALA A 108 -9.28 3.92 12.73
C ALA A 108 -8.40 2.72 12.34
N VAL A 109 -8.21 2.52 11.04
CA VAL A 109 -7.21 1.57 10.51
C VAL A 109 -6.18 2.35 9.72
N ALA A 110 -4.91 2.15 10.03
CA ALA A 110 -3.82 2.87 9.37
C ALA A 110 -2.77 1.93 8.80
N ALA A 111 -2.11 2.38 7.73
CA ALA A 111 -1.08 1.63 7.03
C ALA A 111 0.28 1.76 7.70
N GLY A 112 0.78 0.63 8.23
CA GLY A 112 2.15 0.39 8.64
C GLY A 112 3.00 -0.20 7.52
N SER A 113 4.15 -0.75 7.89
CA SER A 113 5.11 -1.33 6.94
C SER A 113 5.93 -2.45 7.57
N CYS A 114 6.34 -3.44 6.77
CA CYS A 114 7.35 -4.42 7.19
C CYS A 114 8.70 -3.79 7.52
N ALA A 115 8.96 -2.55 7.07
CA ALA A 115 10.16 -1.79 7.43
C ALA A 115 10.24 -1.38 8.92
N GLU A 116 9.19 -1.65 9.70
CA GLU A 116 9.19 -1.52 11.16
C GLU A 116 9.92 -2.66 11.86
N TYR A 117 9.94 -3.85 11.24
CA TYR A 117 10.65 -5.01 11.75
C TYR A 117 12.16 -4.89 11.59
N GLU A 118 12.89 -5.62 12.41
CA GLU A 118 14.31 -5.80 12.20
C GLU A 118 14.57 -6.38 10.80
N ILE A 119 15.53 -5.81 10.09
CA ILE A 119 15.88 -6.23 8.73
C ILE A 119 16.37 -7.69 8.72
N ASN A 120 15.93 -8.48 7.74
CA ASN A 120 16.29 -9.89 7.56
C ASN A 120 15.81 -10.84 8.68
N SER A 121 14.75 -10.50 9.40
CA SER A 121 14.15 -11.34 10.44
C SER A 121 13.58 -12.68 9.93
N GLY A 122 13.52 -12.90 8.62
CA GLY A 122 12.82 -14.06 8.06
C GLY A 122 11.30 -13.93 8.22
N GLU A 123 10.66 -14.89 8.89
CA GLU A 123 9.23 -14.84 9.19
C GLU A 123 8.92 -13.81 10.28
N CYS A 124 8.12 -12.80 9.94
CA CYS A 124 7.70 -11.74 10.86
C CYS A 124 6.35 -12.07 11.51
N VAL A 125 6.35 -12.18 12.84
CA VAL A 125 5.16 -12.47 13.66
C VAL A 125 4.85 -11.27 14.54
N GLU A 126 3.59 -10.79 14.50
CA GLU A 126 3.14 -9.67 15.32
C GLU A 126 3.35 -9.95 16.82
N GLY A 127 3.92 -8.98 17.54
CA GLY A 127 4.19 -9.08 18.97
C GLY A 127 5.36 -9.99 19.36
N LYS A 128 6.02 -10.67 18.40
CA LYS A 128 7.16 -11.56 18.66
C LYS A 128 8.44 -11.10 17.96
N THR A 129 8.37 -10.81 16.66
CA THR A 129 9.54 -10.35 15.89
C THR A 129 9.94 -8.95 16.34
N PRO A 130 11.23 -8.68 16.61
CA PRO A 130 11.70 -7.38 17.05
C PRO A 130 11.33 -6.25 16.07
N LEU A 131 10.99 -5.09 16.62
CA LEU A 131 10.72 -3.87 15.88
C LEU A 131 11.96 -2.96 15.98
N LEU A 132 12.89 -3.14 15.04
CA LEU A 132 14.16 -2.42 14.96
C LEU A 132 14.32 -1.81 13.56
N PRO A 133 13.56 -0.73 13.25
CA PRO A 133 13.58 -0.11 11.94
C PRO A 133 14.95 0.49 11.61
N ALA A 134 15.46 0.19 10.41
CA ALA A 134 16.79 0.63 9.95
C ALA A 134 16.77 1.98 9.19
N THR A 135 15.58 2.58 8.97
CA THR A 135 15.40 3.80 8.16
C THR A 135 14.51 4.81 8.88
N LEU A 136 14.61 6.09 8.51
CA LEU A 136 13.72 7.13 9.03
C LEU A 136 12.23 6.79 8.73
N TYR A 137 11.94 6.27 7.55
CA TYR A 137 10.61 5.81 7.18
C TYR A 137 10.08 4.74 8.14
N GLY A 138 10.85 3.68 8.36
CA GLY A 138 10.49 2.59 9.28
C GLY A 138 10.30 3.09 10.71
N THR A 139 11.22 3.94 11.19
CA THR A 139 11.15 4.58 12.52
C THR A 139 9.87 5.42 12.67
N CYS A 140 9.55 6.25 11.70
CA CYS A 140 8.33 7.08 11.72
C CYS A 140 7.06 6.22 11.69
N LYS A 141 7.03 5.16 10.89
CA LYS A 141 5.90 4.20 10.85
C LYS A 141 5.74 3.49 12.19
N HIS A 142 6.82 2.96 12.76
CA HIS A 142 6.79 2.29 14.05
C HIS A 142 6.33 3.22 15.18
N ALA A 143 6.89 4.42 15.26
CA ALA A 143 6.51 5.41 16.26
C ALA A 143 5.01 5.79 16.15
N LEU A 144 4.53 6.06 14.93
CA LEU A 144 3.14 6.42 14.70
C LEU A 144 2.18 5.27 15.08
N GLY A 145 2.52 4.01 14.72
CA GLY A 145 1.71 2.84 15.07
C GLY A 145 1.63 2.62 16.59
N SER A 146 2.75 2.81 17.29
CA SER A 146 2.81 2.71 18.76
C SER A 146 1.96 3.80 19.43
N ILE A 147 2.05 5.04 18.95
CA ILE A 147 1.24 6.16 19.46
C ILE A 147 -0.24 5.92 19.17
N LEU A 148 -0.62 5.52 17.96
CA LEU A 148 -2.03 5.25 17.61
C LEU A 148 -2.64 4.20 18.54
N THR A 149 -1.93 3.09 18.77
CA THR A 149 -2.39 2.00 19.65
C THR A 149 -2.61 2.50 21.08
N SER A 150 -1.63 3.20 21.65
CA SER A 150 -1.74 3.72 23.00
C SER A 150 -2.83 4.80 23.11
N PHE A 151 -2.88 5.72 22.16
CA PHE A 151 -3.84 6.82 22.12
C PHE A 151 -5.29 6.32 22.03
N SER A 152 -5.55 5.35 21.15
CA SER A 152 -6.90 4.79 20.99
C SER A 152 -7.40 4.09 22.25
N GLN A 153 -6.53 3.37 22.97
CA GLN A 153 -6.86 2.75 24.25
C GLN A 153 -7.26 3.76 25.32
N HIS A 154 -6.61 4.94 25.35
CA HIS A 154 -6.90 5.99 26.32
C HIS A 154 -8.14 6.82 25.97
N THR A 155 -8.47 6.93 24.69
CA THR A 155 -9.57 7.79 24.20
C THR A 155 -10.82 7.01 23.81
N GLY A 156 -10.76 5.68 23.77
CA GLY A 156 -11.92 4.79 23.64
C GLY A 156 -12.40 4.53 22.23
N PHE A 157 -11.67 4.96 21.15
CA PHE A 157 -11.95 4.47 19.79
C PHE A 157 -11.10 3.23 19.48
N SER A 158 -11.62 2.33 18.65
CA SER A 158 -10.91 1.13 18.23
C SER A 158 -9.85 1.44 17.17
N SER A 159 -8.67 0.80 17.22
CA SER A 159 -7.66 1.00 16.18
C SER A 159 -6.92 -0.28 15.77
N ALA A 160 -6.53 -0.35 14.48
CA ALA A 160 -5.63 -1.37 13.98
C ALA A 160 -4.54 -0.77 13.08
N TRP A 161 -3.38 -1.44 13.04
CA TRP A 161 -2.19 -1.03 12.33
C TRP A 161 -1.76 -2.10 11.33
N GLY A 162 -2.06 -1.90 10.04
CA GLY A 162 -1.79 -2.87 8.97
C GLY A 162 -0.37 -2.77 8.43
N ARG A 163 0.56 -3.64 8.84
CA ARG A 163 1.94 -3.69 8.33
C ARG A 163 1.99 -4.32 6.95
N ILE A 164 2.17 -3.49 5.94
CA ILE A 164 2.23 -3.88 4.53
C ILE A 164 3.60 -4.46 4.21
N PHE A 165 3.61 -5.59 3.48
CA PHE A 165 4.81 -6.15 2.86
C PHE A 165 4.93 -5.68 1.40
N PHE A 166 5.52 -6.48 0.49
CA PHE A 166 5.75 -6.03 -0.88
C PHE A 166 4.50 -6.24 -1.73
N LEU A 167 4.05 -5.18 -2.36
CA LEU A 167 2.85 -5.21 -3.20
C LEU A 167 3.20 -5.08 -4.68
N TYR A 168 2.38 -5.71 -5.51
CA TYR A 168 2.41 -5.57 -6.96
C TYR A 168 0.98 -5.52 -7.53
N GLY A 169 0.82 -5.06 -8.77
CA GLY A 169 -0.47 -5.09 -9.43
C GLY A 169 -0.79 -3.85 -10.28
N PRO A 170 -2.06 -3.68 -10.67
CA PRO A 170 -2.53 -2.54 -11.44
C PRO A 170 -2.24 -1.19 -10.78
N HIS A 171 -1.80 -0.23 -11.58
CA HIS A 171 -1.44 1.11 -11.13
C HIS A 171 -0.21 1.20 -10.22
N GLU A 172 0.62 0.16 -10.16
CA GLU A 172 1.92 0.24 -9.51
C GLU A 172 2.79 1.29 -10.21
N GLU A 173 3.65 1.97 -9.41
CA GLU A 173 4.60 2.94 -9.96
C GLU A 173 5.53 2.25 -10.97
N PRO A 174 5.68 2.77 -12.21
CA PRO A 174 6.42 2.13 -13.30
C PRO A 174 7.86 1.75 -13.00
N SER A 175 8.51 2.44 -12.06
CA SER A 175 9.91 2.18 -11.64
C SER A 175 10.05 1.04 -10.62
N ARG A 176 8.95 0.53 -10.06
CA ARG A 176 8.96 -0.60 -9.15
C ARG A 176 9.20 -1.91 -9.89
N LEU A 177 9.76 -2.90 -9.19
CA LEU A 177 10.31 -4.13 -9.77
C LEU A 177 9.35 -4.83 -10.74
N VAL A 178 8.14 -5.18 -10.29
CA VAL A 178 7.19 -5.93 -11.11
C VAL A 178 6.73 -5.08 -12.30
N ALA A 179 6.32 -3.84 -12.06
CA ALA A 179 5.90 -2.91 -13.09
C ALA A 179 7.00 -2.66 -14.14
N TYR A 180 8.25 -2.44 -13.69
CA TYR A 180 9.40 -2.22 -14.55
C TYR A 180 9.65 -3.44 -15.46
N VAL A 181 9.72 -4.64 -14.89
CA VAL A 181 9.99 -5.86 -15.66
C VAL A 181 8.87 -6.15 -16.64
N VAL A 182 7.61 -6.11 -16.22
CA VAL A 182 6.47 -6.31 -17.11
C VAL A 182 6.49 -5.34 -18.30
N GLN A 183 6.73 -4.06 -18.05
CA GLN A 183 6.78 -3.05 -19.11
C GLN A 183 7.97 -3.24 -20.06
N SER A 184 9.15 -3.58 -19.52
CA SER A 184 10.34 -3.87 -20.36
C SER A 184 10.05 -5.04 -21.31
N LEU A 185 9.52 -6.14 -20.78
CA LEU A 185 9.20 -7.31 -21.61
C LEU A 185 8.08 -7.04 -22.61
N LEU A 186 7.08 -6.24 -22.26
CA LEU A 186 6.01 -5.83 -23.21
C LEU A 186 6.57 -5.03 -24.39
N ARG A 187 7.60 -4.20 -24.15
CA ARG A 187 8.30 -3.43 -25.18
C ARG A 187 9.39 -4.21 -25.93
N ALA A 188 9.56 -5.50 -25.63
CA ALA A 188 10.67 -6.33 -26.12
C ALA A 188 12.08 -5.79 -25.75
N GLU A 189 12.20 -5.13 -24.60
CA GLU A 189 13.44 -4.56 -24.07
C GLU A 189 14.01 -5.44 -22.95
N PRO A 190 15.35 -5.53 -22.79
CA PRO A 190 15.94 -6.23 -21.68
C PRO A 190 15.57 -5.59 -20.32
N ALA A 191 15.09 -6.41 -19.38
CA ALA A 191 14.90 -6.01 -18.00
C ALA A 191 16.16 -6.30 -17.19
N LEU A 192 16.87 -5.25 -16.81
CA LEU A 192 18.09 -5.36 -16.00
C LEU A 192 17.71 -5.49 -14.52
N CYS A 193 18.03 -6.61 -13.90
CA CYS A 193 17.66 -6.94 -12.52
C CYS A 193 18.90 -7.20 -11.66
N SER A 194 18.71 -7.22 -10.32
CA SER A 194 19.68 -7.74 -9.39
C SER A 194 19.84 -9.26 -9.56
N ASP A 195 20.66 -9.89 -8.70
CA ASP A 195 20.86 -11.35 -8.68
C ASP A 195 19.59 -12.16 -8.33
N GLY A 196 18.57 -11.49 -7.78
CA GLY A 196 17.29 -12.11 -7.43
C GLY A 196 17.33 -13.03 -6.21
N ASN A 197 18.36 -12.95 -5.38
CA ASN A 197 18.54 -13.80 -4.20
C ASN A 197 17.65 -13.40 -3.00
N GLN A 198 17.05 -12.22 -3.03
CA GLN A 198 16.16 -11.75 -1.98
C GLN A 198 14.91 -12.66 -1.89
N VAL A 199 14.52 -13.00 -0.66
CA VAL A 199 13.30 -13.78 -0.36
C VAL A 199 12.32 -12.87 0.37
N LEU A 200 11.23 -12.52 -0.29
CA LEU A 200 10.28 -11.50 0.13
C LEU A 200 8.85 -12.02 0.06
N ASP A 201 7.91 -11.33 0.71
CA ASP A 201 6.48 -11.63 0.63
C ASP A 201 5.79 -10.68 -0.35
N PHE A 202 5.35 -11.20 -1.48
CA PHE A 202 4.66 -10.43 -2.52
C PHE A 202 3.16 -10.69 -2.49
N MET A 203 2.37 -9.62 -2.40
CA MET A 203 0.91 -9.66 -2.36
C MET A 203 0.30 -8.80 -3.46
N HIS A 204 -0.76 -9.29 -4.09
CA HIS A 204 -1.50 -8.49 -5.08
C HIS A 204 -2.20 -7.30 -4.41
N VAL A 205 -2.15 -6.12 -5.05
CA VAL A 205 -2.68 -4.88 -4.46
C VAL A 205 -4.18 -4.91 -4.17
N GLU A 206 -4.97 -5.62 -4.99
CA GLU A 206 -6.41 -5.79 -4.74
C GLU A 206 -6.66 -6.63 -3.47
N ASP A 207 -5.81 -7.62 -3.20
CA ASP A 207 -5.85 -8.39 -1.96
C ASP A 207 -5.47 -7.53 -0.75
N ALA A 208 -4.42 -6.70 -0.88
CA ALA A 208 -4.07 -5.76 0.17
C ALA A 208 -5.22 -4.78 0.47
N ALA A 209 -5.87 -4.26 -0.56
CA ALA A 209 -7.03 -3.38 -0.40
C ALA A 209 -8.21 -4.08 0.28
N SER A 210 -8.53 -5.33 -0.13
CA SER A 210 -9.59 -6.11 0.50
C SER A 210 -9.26 -6.48 1.94
N ALA A 211 -7.98 -6.76 2.26
CA ALA A 211 -7.53 -7.01 3.63
C ALA A 211 -7.69 -5.76 4.52
N PHE A 212 -7.36 -4.58 4.02
CA PHE A 212 -7.59 -3.33 4.75
C PHE A 212 -9.07 -3.05 4.99
N VAL A 213 -9.93 -3.31 4.01
CA VAL A 213 -11.37 -3.14 4.18
C VAL A 213 -11.93 -4.17 5.17
N ALA A 214 -11.49 -5.44 5.11
CA ALA A 214 -11.89 -6.45 6.08
C ALA A 214 -11.39 -6.09 7.51
N LEU A 215 -10.15 -5.60 7.62
CA LEU A 215 -9.61 -5.13 8.90
C LEU A 215 -10.40 -3.93 9.46
N LEU A 216 -10.88 -3.03 8.61
CA LEU A 216 -11.71 -1.90 9.01
C LEU A 216 -13.06 -2.36 9.59
N GLU A 217 -13.64 -3.42 9.04
CA GLU A 217 -14.93 -4.00 9.49
C GLU A 217 -14.79 -4.96 10.67
N SER A 218 -13.59 -5.45 10.95
CA SER A 218 -13.34 -6.37 12.07
C SER A 218 -13.26 -5.63 13.41
N THR A 219 -13.25 -6.39 14.49
CA THR A 219 -12.97 -5.89 15.85
C THR A 219 -11.50 -6.05 16.25
N VAL A 220 -10.65 -6.54 15.35
CA VAL A 220 -9.24 -6.83 15.62
C VAL A 220 -8.46 -5.53 15.85
N GLU A 221 -7.73 -5.45 16.94
CA GLU A 221 -6.95 -4.28 17.33
C GLU A 221 -5.44 -4.52 17.25
N GLY A 222 -4.70 -3.39 17.26
CA GLY A 222 -3.24 -3.38 17.21
C GLY A 222 -2.66 -3.81 15.86
N PRO A 223 -1.39 -4.31 15.84
CA PRO A 223 -0.71 -4.63 14.60
C PRO A 223 -1.26 -5.90 13.94
N VAL A 224 -1.39 -5.86 12.60
CA VAL A 224 -1.76 -6.96 11.72
C VAL A 224 -0.88 -6.93 10.47
N ASN A 225 -0.25 -8.03 10.12
CA ASN A 225 0.52 -8.14 8.88
C ASN A 225 -0.41 -8.25 7.67
N ILE A 226 -0.24 -7.36 6.71
CA ILE A 226 -0.98 -7.34 5.43
C ILE A 226 -0.04 -7.87 4.35
N ALA A 227 -0.15 -9.17 4.09
CA ALA A 227 0.79 -9.92 3.26
C ALA A 227 0.17 -11.23 2.76
N SER A 228 0.85 -11.91 1.82
CA SER A 228 0.42 -13.21 1.31
C SER A 228 0.70 -14.37 2.28
N GLY A 229 1.70 -14.22 3.13
CA GLY A 229 2.24 -15.28 4.01
C GLY A 229 3.10 -16.28 3.26
N ARG A 230 3.64 -15.92 2.10
CA ARG A 230 4.51 -16.76 1.27
C ARG A 230 5.86 -16.12 1.05
N ALA A 231 6.92 -16.82 1.42
CA ALA A 231 8.29 -16.47 1.09
C ALA A 231 8.56 -16.81 -0.38
N VAL A 232 8.88 -15.79 -1.20
CA VAL A 232 9.13 -15.95 -2.64
C VAL A 232 10.50 -15.36 -2.97
N ALA A 233 11.38 -16.12 -3.62
CA ALA A 233 12.62 -15.56 -4.13
C ALA A 233 12.32 -14.60 -5.30
N VAL A 234 12.98 -13.45 -5.32
CA VAL A 234 12.79 -12.46 -6.38
C VAL A 234 13.05 -13.07 -7.77
N ARG A 235 14.03 -13.97 -7.89
CA ARG A 235 14.29 -14.69 -9.15
C ARG A 235 13.10 -15.50 -9.65
N ASP A 236 12.36 -16.16 -8.72
CA ASP A 236 11.20 -17.00 -9.05
C ASP A 236 10.03 -16.11 -9.50
N LEU A 237 9.81 -14.98 -8.82
CA LEU A 237 8.88 -13.94 -9.26
C LEU A 237 9.20 -13.45 -10.69
N LEU A 238 10.47 -13.19 -10.98
CA LEU A 238 10.90 -12.71 -12.29
C LEU A 238 10.73 -13.80 -13.37
N GLN A 239 11.02 -15.07 -13.05
CA GLN A 239 10.79 -16.20 -13.94
C GLN A 239 9.29 -16.35 -14.29
N GLU A 240 8.40 -16.19 -13.29
CA GLU A 240 6.95 -16.20 -13.52
C GLU A 240 6.52 -15.11 -14.51
N ILE A 241 7.02 -13.87 -14.35
CA ILE A 241 6.75 -12.78 -15.29
C ILE A 241 7.24 -13.12 -16.70
N GLY A 242 8.46 -13.65 -16.80
CA GLY A 242 9.06 -14.06 -18.07
C GLY A 242 8.25 -15.14 -18.77
N ALA A 243 7.82 -16.16 -18.04
CA ALA A 243 7.02 -17.26 -18.53
C ALA A 243 5.66 -16.78 -19.08
N GLN A 244 4.95 -15.94 -18.32
CA GLN A 244 3.64 -15.41 -18.72
C GLN A 244 3.69 -14.48 -19.95
N LEU A 245 4.81 -13.79 -20.13
CA LEU A 245 5.03 -12.94 -21.32
C LEU A 245 5.69 -13.67 -22.47
N GLY A 246 6.15 -14.93 -22.28
CA GLY A 246 6.86 -15.71 -23.27
C GLY A 246 8.24 -15.13 -23.66
N ARG A 247 8.89 -14.42 -22.72
CA ARG A 247 10.15 -13.69 -22.96
C ARG A 247 11.16 -13.80 -21.79
N PRO A 248 11.38 -15.00 -21.24
CA PRO A 248 12.28 -15.17 -20.09
C PRO A 248 13.72 -14.76 -20.42
N GLU A 249 14.14 -14.86 -21.69
CA GLU A 249 15.48 -14.49 -22.17
C GLU A 249 15.78 -12.99 -22.07
N LEU A 250 14.76 -12.14 -21.95
CA LEU A 250 14.96 -10.69 -21.78
C LEU A 250 15.25 -10.30 -20.32
N ILE A 251 15.09 -11.19 -19.35
CA ILE A 251 15.41 -10.93 -17.96
C ILE A 251 16.92 -11.13 -17.74
N ARG A 252 17.62 -10.06 -17.36
CA ARG A 252 19.07 -10.04 -17.14
C ARG A 252 19.36 -9.98 -15.64
N LEU A 253 19.39 -11.17 -15.00
CA LEU A 253 19.76 -11.28 -13.60
C LEU A 253 21.26 -10.92 -13.39
N GLY A 254 21.56 -10.26 -12.27
CA GLY A 254 22.92 -9.82 -11.91
C GLY A 254 23.39 -8.54 -12.61
N ALA A 255 22.65 -8.04 -13.62
CA ALA A 255 23.05 -6.85 -14.39
C ALA A 255 23.08 -5.55 -13.57
N ARG A 256 22.41 -5.49 -12.42
CA ARG A 256 22.41 -4.35 -11.48
C ARG A 256 23.20 -4.64 -10.20
N GLY A 257 24.00 -5.72 -10.17
CA GLY A 257 24.69 -6.15 -8.96
C GLY A 257 23.75 -6.80 -7.93
N PRO A 258 24.21 -6.96 -6.67
CA PRO A 258 23.39 -7.53 -5.60
C PRO A 258 22.22 -6.62 -5.25
N GLY A 259 21.10 -7.21 -4.84
CA GLY A 259 19.94 -6.47 -4.36
C GLY A 259 20.28 -5.68 -3.09
N SER A 260 19.69 -4.49 -2.92
CA SER A 260 19.84 -3.65 -1.73
C SER A 260 18.61 -3.75 -0.83
N GLY A 261 18.76 -3.42 0.45
CA GLY A 261 17.68 -3.43 1.44
C GLY A 261 17.42 -4.80 2.07
N ALA A 262 16.18 -5.08 2.49
CA ALA A 262 15.81 -6.35 3.07
C ALA A 262 16.03 -7.49 2.08
N SER A 263 16.67 -8.57 2.53
CA SER A 263 16.97 -9.72 1.69
C SER A 263 16.14 -10.96 2.07
N HIS A 264 15.72 -11.07 3.34
CA HIS A 264 14.95 -12.20 3.86
C HIS A 264 13.88 -11.68 4.82
N ILE A 265 12.66 -11.41 4.30
CA ILE A 265 11.56 -10.94 5.12
C ILE A 265 10.21 -11.34 4.50
N TRP A 266 9.38 -12.08 5.26
CA TRP A 266 8.01 -12.45 4.89
C TRP A 266 7.13 -12.48 6.14
N ALA A 267 5.82 -12.50 5.97
CA ALA A 267 4.88 -12.41 7.07
C ALA A 267 4.37 -13.76 7.55
N ASN A 268 4.20 -13.92 8.85
CA ASN A 268 3.16 -14.77 9.38
C ASN A 268 1.81 -14.04 9.22
N THR A 269 0.81 -14.70 8.68
CA THR A 269 -0.51 -14.12 8.39
C THR A 269 -1.65 -14.81 9.16
N GLU A 270 -1.33 -15.53 10.22
CA GLU A 270 -2.32 -16.26 11.02
C GLU A 270 -3.36 -15.31 11.63
N LYS A 271 -2.92 -14.16 12.14
CA LYS A 271 -3.83 -13.14 12.69
C LYS A 271 -4.78 -12.61 11.63
N LEU A 272 -4.29 -12.28 10.44
CA LEU A 272 -5.12 -11.82 9.31
C LEU A 272 -6.13 -12.89 8.89
N LYS A 273 -5.71 -14.16 8.83
CA LYS A 273 -6.57 -15.27 8.40
C LYS A 273 -7.61 -15.67 9.43
N LYS A 274 -7.22 -15.74 10.71
CA LYS A 274 -8.08 -16.35 11.77
C LYS A 274 -8.90 -15.32 12.52
N GLU A 275 -8.33 -14.14 12.81
CA GLU A 275 -9.01 -13.13 13.62
C GLU A 275 -9.76 -12.11 12.76
N VAL A 276 -9.19 -11.69 11.60
CA VAL A 276 -9.87 -10.81 10.63
C VAL A 276 -10.79 -11.62 9.70
N ASP A 277 -10.63 -12.94 9.65
CA ASP A 277 -11.36 -13.88 8.76
C ASP A 277 -11.22 -13.50 7.28
N TRP A 278 -9.99 -13.17 6.87
CA TRP A 278 -9.70 -12.75 5.51
C TRP A 278 -8.84 -13.79 4.78
N LYS A 279 -9.10 -13.97 3.47
CA LYS A 279 -8.34 -14.86 2.58
C LYS A 279 -7.99 -14.14 1.29
N PRO A 280 -6.77 -14.35 0.74
CA PRO A 280 -6.39 -13.80 -0.54
C PRO A 280 -7.22 -14.40 -1.68
N ARG A 281 -7.52 -13.57 -2.67
CA ARG A 281 -8.15 -13.97 -3.92
C ARG A 281 -7.14 -14.51 -4.93
N TYR A 282 -5.93 -13.94 -4.90
CA TYR A 282 -4.86 -14.25 -5.86
C TYR A 282 -3.75 -15.08 -5.20
N ASP A 283 -3.30 -16.11 -5.91
CA ASP A 283 -1.96 -16.63 -5.76
C ASP A 283 -0.98 -15.85 -6.65
N LEU A 284 0.31 -16.22 -6.63
CA LEU A 284 1.33 -15.49 -7.39
C LEU A 284 1.06 -15.54 -8.90
N ALA A 285 0.69 -16.70 -9.44
CA ALA A 285 0.49 -16.89 -10.87
C ALA A 285 -0.74 -16.12 -11.39
N SER A 286 -1.88 -16.26 -10.73
CA SER A 286 -3.13 -15.56 -11.10
C SER A 286 -3.05 -14.06 -10.91
N GLY A 287 -2.39 -13.60 -9.83
CA GLY A 287 -2.16 -12.18 -9.59
C GLY A 287 -1.20 -11.58 -10.62
N MET A 288 -0.17 -12.32 -11.04
CA MET A 288 0.74 -11.88 -12.08
C MET A 288 0.04 -11.82 -13.44
N GLU A 289 -0.79 -12.81 -13.79
CA GLU A 289 -1.60 -12.80 -15.01
C GLU A 289 -2.49 -11.54 -15.07
N GLN A 290 -3.16 -11.21 -13.99
CA GLN A 290 -4.01 -10.02 -13.90
C GLN A 290 -3.17 -8.73 -14.08
N THR A 291 -2.01 -8.66 -13.44
CA THR A 291 -1.07 -7.53 -13.55
C THR A 291 -0.56 -7.35 -14.97
N VAL A 292 -0.11 -8.42 -15.63
CA VAL A 292 0.35 -8.41 -17.03
C VAL A 292 -0.77 -7.96 -17.96
N ARG A 293 -1.99 -8.47 -17.78
CA ARG A 293 -3.17 -8.08 -18.56
C ARG A 293 -3.46 -6.58 -18.45
N TRP A 294 -3.38 -6.05 -17.24
CA TRP A 294 -3.59 -4.62 -17.00
C TRP A 294 -2.51 -3.76 -17.67
N TRP A 295 -1.22 -4.09 -17.48
CA TRP A 295 -0.13 -3.34 -18.10
C TRP A 295 -0.19 -3.40 -19.63
N ARG A 296 -0.52 -4.56 -20.21
CA ARG A 296 -0.71 -4.71 -21.67
C ARG A 296 -1.77 -3.74 -22.19
N SER A 297 -2.90 -3.65 -21.51
CA SER A 297 -3.96 -2.71 -21.90
C SER A 297 -3.57 -1.25 -21.74
N SER A 298 -2.73 -0.94 -20.75
CA SER A 298 -2.28 0.42 -20.47
C SER A 298 -1.20 0.88 -21.45
N VAL A 299 -0.25 0.02 -21.81
CA VAL A 299 0.79 0.32 -22.82
C VAL A 299 0.17 0.55 -24.19
N LEU A 300 -0.81 -0.25 -24.60
CA LEU A 300 -1.51 -0.09 -25.88
C LEU A 300 -2.26 1.25 -25.95
N LYS A 301 -2.86 1.73 -24.85
CA LYS A 301 -3.54 3.04 -24.82
C LYS A 301 -2.59 4.23 -25.00
N VAL A 302 -1.37 4.14 -24.50
CA VAL A 302 -0.35 5.20 -24.67
C VAL A 302 0.16 5.25 -26.11
N SER A 303 0.28 4.09 -26.77
CA SER A 303 0.73 4.00 -28.16
C SER A 303 -0.32 4.49 -29.18
N TYR A 304 -1.59 4.64 -28.78
CA TYR A 304 -2.70 5.04 -29.66
C TYR A 304 -3.14 6.50 -29.48
N ASN A 305 -2.37 7.33 -28.81
CA ASN A 305 -2.62 8.77 -28.73
C ASN A 305 -1.60 9.49 -29.62
N PRO A 306 -1.86 9.68 -30.95
CA PRO A 306 -1.00 10.48 -31.80
C PRO A 306 -1.08 11.92 -31.27
N VAL A 307 -0.01 12.38 -30.65
CA VAL A 307 0.21 13.80 -30.39
C VAL A 307 0.04 14.51 -31.70
N GLN A 308 -0.97 15.35 -31.83
CA GLN A 308 -1.07 16.35 -32.87
C GLN A 308 0.22 17.17 -32.85
N CYS A 309 1.15 16.86 -33.75
CA CYS A 309 2.10 17.83 -34.25
C CYS A 309 1.29 18.89 -34.99
N SER A 310 0.83 19.92 -34.29
CA SER A 310 0.45 21.18 -34.92
C SER A 310 1.72 21.96 -35.10
N GLU A 311 2.17 22.04 -36.34
CA GLU A 311 3.07 23.06 -36.83
C GLU A 311 2.58 24.45 -36.41
N LYS A 312 3.43 25.21 -35.71
CA LYS A 312 3.77 26.61 -36.08
C LYS A 312 4.91 27.09 -35.19
#